data_f933e9c65cd3474cf7d76783a697e0ba
#
_entry.id   f933e9c65cd3474cf7d76783a697e0ba
#
_cell.length_a   1.000
_cell.length_b   1.000
_cell.length_c   1.000
_cell.angle_alpha   90.00
_cell.angle_beta   90.00
_cell.angle_gamma   90.00
#
_symmetry.space_group_name_H-M   'P 1'
#
loop_
_entity.id
_entity.type
_entity.pdbx_description
1 polymer ?
#
loop_
_entity_poly.entity_id
_entity_poly.type
_entity_poly.pdbx_seq_one_letter_code
_entity_poly.pdbx_strand_id
1 'polypeptide(L)'
;MAEPTLAELTTLRVGGPARRVLAPSTEAELIDAVAGCDAAGEAVLVVGGGSNLLVADAGFDGAVVLTAGVRGIEPDDVTACGGAFLQVAAGEPWDDFVASCVAQRYVGV
;
A
#
# COMPACT_ATOMS: atom_id res chain seq x y z
N MET A 1 -6.39 17.37 -14.62
CA MET A 1 -7.25 16.20 -14.32
C MET A 1 -7.61 16.22 -12.85
N ALA A 2 -8.83 15.85 -12.52
CA ALA A 2 -9.26 15.75 -11.14
C ALA A 2 -8.58 14.54 -10.48
N GLU A 3 -8.26 14.66 -9.20
CA GLU A 3 -7.78 13.53 -8.42
C GLU A 3 -8.89 12.49 -8.25
N PRO A 4 -8.55 11.19 -8.11
CA PRO A 4 -9.56 10.16 -7.93
C PRO A 4 -10.29 10.33 -6.59
N THR A 5 -11.55 9.92 -6.56
CA THR A 5 -12.30 9.80 -5.30
C THR A 5 -11.94 8.49 -4.61
N LEU A 6 -12.25 8.39 -3.32
CA LEU A 6 -12.03 7.14 -2.60
C LEU A 6 -12.92 6.00 -3.11
N ALA A 7 -14.06 6.31 -3.73
CA ALA A 7 -14.86 5.31 -4.42
C ALA A 7 -14.09 4.62 -5.55
N GLU A 8 -13.23 5.33 -6.25
CA GLU A 8 -12.42 4.76 -7.33
C GLU A 8 -11.22 3.95 -6.81
N LEU A 9 -10.86 4.15 -5.55
CA LEU A 9 -9.69 3.53 -4.93
C LEU A 9 -10.04 2.37 -3.99
N THR A 10 -11.32 2.02 -3.88
CA THR A 10 -11.80 0.97 -2.98
C THR A 10 -12.61 -0.09 -3.72
N THR A 11 -12.61 -1.30 -3.18
CA THR A 11 -13.39 -2.42 -3.73
C THR A 11 -14.89 -2.18 -3.62
N LEU A 12 -15.33 -1.57 -2.53
CA LEU A 12 -16.74 -1.27 -2.31
C LEU A 12 -17.29 -0.15 -3.22
N ARG A 13 -16.39 0.60 -3.86
CA ARG A 13 -16.73 1.64 -4.83
C ARG A 13 -17.62 2.74 -4.25
N VAL A 14 -17.45 3.02 -2.98
CA VAL A 14 -18.14 4.13 -2.27
C VAL A 14 -17.11 4.98 -1.54
N GLY A 15 -17.37 6.28 -1.46
CA GLY A 15 -16.53 7.23 -0.74
C GLY A 15 -16.30 8.51 -1.53
N GLY A 16 -16.24 9.61 -0.82
CA GLY A 16 -16.02 10.94 -1.37
C GLY A 16 -14.56 11.25 -1.65
N PRO A 17 -14.23 12.53 -1.86
CA PRO A 17 -12.86 12.93 -2.21
C PRO A 17 -11.92 12.94 -1.02
N ALA A 18 -10.63 12.81 -1.31
CA ALA A 18 -9.56 13.18 -0.37
C ALA A 18 -9.16 14.64 -0.62
N ARG A 19 -8.47 15.25 0.34
CA ARG A 19 -7.87 16.57 0.12
C ARG A 19 -6.81 16.50 -0.98
N ARG A 20 -5.99 15.45 -0.94
CA ARG A 20 -5.04 15.12 -2.02
C ARG A 20 -4.69 13.64 -2.01
N VAL A 21 -4.22 13.14 -3.14
CA VAL A 21 -3.80 11.75 -3.31
C VAL A 21 -2.33 11.73 -3.71
N LEU A 22 -1.52 10.98 -2.96
CA LEU A 22 -0.10 10.80 -3.22
C LEU A 22 0.14 9.35 -3.64
N ALA A 23 0.90 9.16 -4.72
CA ALA A 23 1.17 7.84 -5.28
C ALA A 23 2.69 7.60 -5.41
N PRO A 24 3.40 7.39 -4.29
CA PRO A 24 4.83 7.12 -4.33
C PRO A 24 5.12 5.82 -5.08
N SER A 25 6.25 5.77 -5.77
CA SER A 25 6.70 4.59 -6.51
C SER A 25 7.95 3.95 -5.92
N THR A 26 8.54 4.56 -4.90
CA THR A 26 9.70 4.02 -4.18
C THR A 26 9.49 4.15 -2.67
N GLU A 27 10.24 3.36 -1.91
CA GLU A 27 10.24 3.47 -0.44
C GLU A 27 10.63 4.88 0.03
N ALA A 28 11.65 5.46 -0.60
CA ALA A 28 12.08 6.82 -0.24
C ALA A 28 10.97 7.85 -0.49
N GLU A 29 10.28 7.76 -1.61
CA GLU A 29 9.15 8.64 -1.90
C GLU A 29 7.99 8.43 -0.92
N LEU A 30 7.74 7.20 -0.50
CA LEU A 30 6.70 6.87 0.50
C LEU A 30 7.05 7.51 1.85
N ILE A 31 8.29 7.36 2.29
CA ILE A 31 8.77 7.97 3.55
C ILE A 31 8.63 9.49 3.49
N ASP A 32 9.09 10.10 2.39
CA ASP A 32 9.02 11.55 2.21
C ASP A 32 7.58 12.06 2.20
N ALA A 33 6.67 11.32 1.56
CA ALA A 33 5.26 11.68 1.50
C ALA A 33 4.62 11.72 2.90
N VAL A 34 4.84 10.67 3.69
CA VAL A 34 4.28 10.56 5.04
C VAL A 34 4.93 11.58 5.98
N ALA A 35 6.26 11.70 5.93
CA ALA A 35 6.99 12.67 6.76
C ALA A 35 6.57 14.12 6.46
N GLY A 36 6.32 14.43 5.19
CA GLY A 36 5.82 15.74 4.79
C GLY A 36 4.44 16.04 5.35
N CYS A 37 3.55 15.07 5.34
CA CYS A 37 2.23 15.20 5.96
C CYS A 37 2.33 15.40 7.47
N ASP A 38 3.17 14.61 8.14
CA ASP A 38 3.38 14.72 9.58
C ASP A 38 3.92 16.11 9.96
N ALA A 39 4.89 16.62 9.21
CA ALA A 39 5.47 17.93 9.44
C ALA A 39 4.44 19.05 9.25
N ALA A 40 3.50 18.89 8.35
CA ALA A 40 2.42 19.85 8.07
C ALA A 40 1.21 19.69 9.00
N GLY A 41 1.19 18.66 9.86
CA GLY A 41 0.02 18.35 10.68
C GLY A 41 -1.18 17.86 9.87
N GLU A 42 -0.96 17.32 8.70
CA GLU A 42 -2.01 16.82 7.80
C GLU A 42 -2.32 15.35 8.11
N ALA A 43 -3.60 15.03 8.24
CA ALA A 43 -4.02 13.64 8.45
C ALA A 43 -3.68 12.77 7.23
N VAL A 44 -3.28 11.52 7.48
CA VAL A 44 -2.87 10.57 6.45
C VAL A 44 -3.72 9.32 6.53
N LEU A 45 -4.21 8.88 5.38
CA LEU A 45 -4.83 7.56 5.20
C LEU A 45 -3.98 6.78 4.20
N VAL A 46 -3.38 5.68 4.66
CA VAL A 46 -2.61 4.79 3.79
C VAL A 46 -3.54 3.78 3.16
N VAL A 47 -3.51 3.68 1.84
CA VAL A 47 -4.38 2.77 1.07
C VAL A 47 -3.54 1.81 0.24
N GLY A 48 -3.74 0.52 0.49
CA GLY A 48 -3.19 -0.56 -0.34
C GLY A 48 -4.11 -0.85 -1.52
N GLY A 49 -4.63 -2.07 -1.62
CA GLY A 49 -5.60 -2.44 -2.65
C GLY A 49 -7.01 -1.87 -2.45
N GLY A 50 -7.28 -1.27 -1.30
CA GLY A 50 -8.59 -0.70 -1.01
C GLY A 50 -9.71 -1.72 -0.74
N SER A 51 -9.36 -2.97 -0.45
CA SER A 51 -10.34 -4.06 -0.29
C SER A 51 -11.00 -4.10 1.09
N ASN A 52 -10.51 -3.34 2.05
CA ASN A 52 -11.00 -3.35 3.43
C ASN A 52 -11.29 -1.94 3.94
N LEU A 53 -11.82 -1.09 3.07
CA LEU A 53 -12.16 0.29 3.39
C LEU A 53 -13.61 0.60 3.04
N LEU A 54 -14.29 1.23 3.99
CA LEU A 54 -15.59 1.84 3.78
C LEU A 54 -15.47 3.33 4.10
N VAL A 55 -15.62 4.17 3.11
CA VAL A 55 -15.38 5.61 3.22
C VAL A 55 -16.70 6.37 3.05
N ALA A 56 -16.92 7.34 3.91
CA ALA A 56 -18.11 8.20 3.86
C ALA A 56 -18.15 9.06 2.59
N ASP A 57 -19.36 9.46 2.21
CA ASP A 57 -19.57 10.34 1.05
C ASP A 57 -18.85 11.69 1.20
N ALA A 58 -18.68 12.17 2.42
CA ALA A 58 -17.92 13.38 2.70
C ALA A 58 -16.42 13.24 2.38
N GLY A 59 -15.92 12.00 2.27
CA GLY A 59 -14.53 11.72 1.95
C GLY A 59 -13.61 11.75 3.16
N PHE A 60 -12.33 11.99 2.91
CA PHE A 60 -11.28 12.03 3.91
C PHE A 60 -10.60 13.41 3.88
N ASP A 61 -10.62 14.12 5.00
CA ASP A 61 -10.03 15.46 5.10
C ASP A 61 -8.52 15.39 5.38
N GLY A 62 -7.80 14.91 4.41
CA GLY A 62 -6.34 14.76 4.51
C GLY A 62 -5.74 14.15 3.24
N ALA A 63 -4.50 13.71 3.35
CA ALA A 63 -3.79 13.06 2.26
C ALA A 63 -4.06 11.55 2.26
N VAL A 64 -4.41 11.02 1.10
CA VAL A 64 -4.44 9.59 0.84
C VAL A 64 -3.12 9.19 0.21
N VAL A 65 -2.43 8.22 0.79
CA VAL A 65 -1.14 7.73 0.31
C VAL A 65 -1.33 6.32 -0.21
N LEU A 66 -1.14 6.14 -1.52
CA LEU A 66 -1.30 4.85 -2.21
C LEU A 66 0.00 4.07 -2.16
N THR A 67 -0.04 2.82 -1.69
CA THR A 67 1.16 1.98 -1.62
C THR A 67 1.35 1.09 -2.85
N ALA A 68 0.36 0.99 -3.74
CA ALA A 68 0.39 0.06 -4.86
C ALA A 68 1.60 0.20 -5.80
N GLY A 69 2.20 1.39 -5.88
CA GLY A 69 3.40 1.64 -6.68
C GLY A 69 4.71 1.21 -6.02
N VAL A 70 4.69 0.92 -4.72
CA VAL A 70 5.90 0.55 -3.96
C VAL A 70 6.01 -0.97 -3.96
N ARG A 71 6.87 -1.51 -4.82
CA ARG A 71 7.00 -2.93 -5.11
C ARG A 71 8.38 -3.46 -4.75
N GLY A 72 8.47 -4.74 -4.50
CA GLY A 72 9.71 -5.46 -4.29
C GLY A 72 9.55 -6.57 -3.26
N ILE A 73 10.18 -7.70 -3.53
CA ILE A 73 10.29 -8.82 -2.60
C ILE A 73 11.77 -9.17 -2.54
N GLU A 74 12.37 -9.04 -1.36
CA GLU A 74 13.78 -9.33 -1.16
C GLU A 74 13.97 -10.38 -0.09
N PRO A 75 14.62 -11.52 -0.41
CA PRO A 75 15.01 -12.48 0.60
C PRO A 75 16.08 -11.88 1.51
N ASP A 76 15.85 -11.91 2.81
CA ASP A 76 16.80 -11.43 3.81
C ASP A 76 17.66 -12.60 4.32
N ASP A 77 17.00 -13.71 4.64
CA ASP A 77 17.67 -14.93 5.06
C ASP A 77 16.93 -16.14 4.52
N VAL A 78 17.63 -17.01 3.77
CA VAL A 78 17.07 -18.23 3.19
C VAL A 78 17.87 -19.42 3.70
N THR A 79 17.18 -20.38 4.34
CA THR A 79 17.79 -21.57 4.88
C THR A 79 17.63 -22.77 3.95
N ALA A 80 18.52 -23.78 4.09
CA ALA A 80 18.45 -25.02 3.32
C ALA A 80 17.18 -25.83 3.61
N CYS A 81 16.48 -25.57 4.70
CA CYS A 81 15.24 -26.25 5.09
C CYS A 81 13.98 -25.57 4.53
N GLY A 82 14.14 -24.61 3.63
CA GLY A 82 13.03 -23.88 3.02
C GLY A 82 12.48 -22.73 3.85
N GLY A 83 13.08 -22.46 5.01
CA GLY A 83 12.76 -21.28 5.81
C GLY A 83 13.39 -20.03 5.19
N ALA A 84 12.67 -18.91 5.25
CA ALA A 84 13.17 -17.64 4.74
C ALA A 84 12.58 -16.48 5.53
N PHE A 85 13.37 -15.41 5.66
CA PHE A 85 12.85 -14.10 6.02
C PHE A 85 12.78 -13.27 4.74
N LEU A 86 11.63 -12.70 4.48
CA LEU A 86 11.39 -11.91 3.27
C LEU A 86 11.01 -10.50 3.65
N GLN A 87 11.62 -9.54 3.00
CA GLN A 87 11.21 -8.15 3.06
C GLN A 87 10.27 -7.90 1.87
N VAL A 88 9.03 -7.56 2.16
CA VAL A 88 7.98 -7.39 1.14
C VAL A 88 7.51 -5.95 1.16
N ALA A 89 7.60 -5.27 0.03
CA ALA A 89 7.11 -3.91 -0.08
C ALA A 89 5.59 -3.85 0.08
N ALA A 90 5.09 -2.76 0.64
CA ALA A 90 3.68 -2.61 1.00
C ALA A 90 2.73 -2.63 -0.19
N GLY A 91 3.22 -2.39 -1.40
CA GLY A 91 2.41 -2.40 -2.62
C GLY A 91 2.31 -3.75 -3.32
N GLU A 92 3.01 -4.78 -2.83
CA GLU A 92 2.93 -6.10 -3.45
C GLU A 92 1.53 -6.71 -3.25
N PRO A 93 0.87 -7.19 -4.33
CA PRO A 93 -0.38 -7.92 -4.19
C PRO A 93 -0.18 -9.21 -3.41
N TRP A 94 -1.04 -9.46 -2.44
CA TRP A 94 -0.92 -10.62 -1.56
C TRP A 94 -0.91 -11.95 -2.32
N ASP A 95 -1.83 -12.12 -3.27
CA ASP A 95 -1.92 -13.37 -4.03
C ASP A 95 -0.66 -13.63 -4.86
N ASP A 96 -0.08 -12.59 -5.46
CA ASP A 96 1.17 -12.70 -6.21
C ASP A 96 2.34 -13.05 -5.29
N PHE A 97 2.37 -12.46 -4.10
CA PHE A 97 3.38 -12.77 -3.10
C PHE A 97 3.29 -14.24 -2.66
N VAL A 98 2.08 -14.72 -2.35
CA VAL A 98 1.87 -16.11 -1.96
C VAL A 98 2.28 -17.06 -3.10
N ALA A 99 1.90 -16.76 -4.33
CA ALA A 99 2.30 -17.57 -5.50
C ALA A 99 3.82 -17.63 -5.66
N SER A 100 4.50 -16.52 -5.43
CA SER A 100 5.97 -16.48 -5.45
C SER A 100 6.58 -17.37 -4.36
N CYS A 101 6.03 -17.32 -3.15
CA CYS A 101 6.49 -18.17 -2.04
C CYS A 101 6.31 -19.65 -2.35
N VAL A 102 5.18 -20.02 -2.92
CA VAL A 102 4.90 -21.40 -3.33
C VAL A 102 5.89 -21.86 -4.41
N ALA A 103 6.15 -21.02 -5.40
CA ALA A 103 7.12 -21.33 -6.46
C ALA A 103 8.54 -21.52 -5.93
N GLN A 104 8.91 -20.77 -4.89
CA GLN A 104 10.21 -20.88 -4.23
C GLN A 104 10.24 -21.97 -3.14
N ARG A 105 9.11 -22.63 -2.89
CA ARG A 105 8.95 -23.66 -1.85
C ARG A 105 9.22 -23.14 -0.44
N TYR A 106 8.93 -21.87 -0.19
CA TYR A 106 8.95 -21.32 1.17
C TYR A 106 7.71 -21.79 1.92
N VAL A 107 7.85 -22.05 3.23
CA VAL A 107 6.77 -22.53 4.07
C VAL A 107 6.40 -21.48 5.12
N GLY A 108 5.15 -21.52 5.58
CA GLY A 108 4.68 -20.63 6.63
C GLY A 108 3.99 -19.36 6.14
N VAL A 109 3.57 -19.35 4.89
CA VAL A 109 2.83 -18.21 4.31
C VAL A 109 1.42 -18.62 3.97
#